data_f941c5d8710a26c5263970a67a853ba3
#
_entry.id   f941c5d8710a26c5263970a67a853ba3
#
_cell.length_a   1.000
_cell.length_b   1.000
_cell.length_c   1.000
_cell.angle_alpha   90.00
_cell.angle_beta   90.00
_cell.angle_gamma   90.00
#
_symmetry.space_group_name_H-M   'P 1'
#
loop_
_entity.id
_entity.type
_entity.pdbx_description
1 polymer ?
#
loop_
_entity_poly.entity_id
_entity_poly.type
_entity_poly.pdbx_seq_one_letter_code
_entity_poly.pdbx_strand_id
1 'polypeptide(L)'
;MKLKITKSDKKALLAALAVCGIGILFSILIVLGVDIYRKHTYTSVISPDAYRITDMKAKEHTSYSVNGDNTDYVYIITVKYEIDGTSYTDTLQILQGTHFATELHARYLAGNAPEEVLGNLYYSEKDPSHIGRYGDDSLFVE
;
A
#
# COMPACT_ATOMS: atom_id res chain seq x y z
N MET A 1 33.54 -2.00 35.77
CA MET A 1 33.61 -3.43 35.41
C MET A 1 33.90 -3.54 33.89
N LYS A 2 35.09 -3.99 33.49
CA LYS A 2 35.38 -4.17 32.04
C LYS A 2 34.98 -5.58 31.64
N LEU A 3 33.90 -5.70 30.86
CA LEU A 3 33.52 -6.96 30.25
C LEU A 3 34.62 -7.45 29.32
N LYS A 4 35.26 -8.57 29.67
CA LYS A 4 36.25 -9.26 28.81
C LYS A 4 35.47 -10.07 27.78
N ILE A 5 35.29 -9.53 26.57
CA ILE A 5 34.73 -10.27 25.44
C ILE A 5 35.73 -11.34 25.00
N THR A 6 35.33 -12.59 25.11
CA THR A 6 36.15 -13.74 24.69
C THR A 6 36.19 -13.90 23.17
N LYS A 7 37.16 -14.70 22.66
CA LYS A 7 37.25 -14.99 21.21
C LYS A 7 36.00 -15.72 20.69
N SER A 8 35.34 -16.50 21.57
CA SER A 8 34.09 -17.19 21.29
C SER A 8 32.92 -16.21 21.14
N ASP A 9 32.83 -15.22 22.04
CA ASP A 9 31.76 -14.20 22.01
C ASP A 9 31.81 -13.35 20.76
N LYS A 10 33.03 -13.04 20.27
CA LYS A 10 33.20 -12.31 19.01
C LYS A 10 32.74 -13.10 17.79
N LYS A 11 32.96 -14.43 17.76
CA LYS A 11 32.47 -15.29 16.69
C LYS A 11 30.96 -15.42 16.72
N ALA A 12 30.37 -15.57 17.91
CA ALA A 12 28.92 -15.64 18.07
C ALA A 12 28.24 -14.31 17.66
N LEU A 13 28.83 -13.18 18.04
CA LEU A 13 28.35 -11.86 17.65
C LEU A 13 28.40 -11.63 16.12
N LEU A 14 29.51 -12.03 15.48
CA LEU A 14 29.66 -11.96 14.03
C LEU A 14 28.65 -12.85 13.30
N ALA A 15 28.40 -14.05 13.79
CA ALA A 15 27.40 -14.94 13.23
C ALA A 15 25.98 -14.37 13.36
N ALA A 16 25.65 -13.81 14.54
CA ALA A 16 24.36 -13.17 14.76
C ALA A 16 24.14 -11.94 13.84
N LEU A 17 25.18 -11.10 13.67
CA LEU A 17 25.12 -9.95 12.77
C LEU A 17 24.97 -10.38 11.30
N ALA A 18 25.64 -11.47 10.88
CA ALA A 18 25.50 -12.01 9.55
C ALA A 18 24.09 -12.52 9.27
N VAL A 19 23.48 -13.25 10.22
CA VAL A 19 22.10 -13.75 10.11
C VAL A 19 21.10 -12.61 10.03
N CYS A 20 21.25 -11.58 10.89
CA CYS A 20 20.41 -10.39 10.86
C CYS A 20 20.57 -9.64 9.53
N GLY A 21 21.77 -9.47 9.04
CA GLY A 21 22.06 -8.81 7.76
C GLY A 21 21.43 -9.54 6.57
N ILE A 22 21.50 -10.87 6.55
CA ILE A 22 20.86 -11.70 5.52
C ILE A 22 19.32 -11.57 5.59
N GLY A 23 18.75 -11.58 6.79
CA GLY A 23 17.31 -11.42 6.99
C GLY A 23 16.79 -10.07 6.47
N ILE A 24 17.50 -8.99 6.78
CA ILE A 24 17.17 -7.64 6.30
C ILE A 24 17.28 -7.57 4.77
N LEU A 25 18.36 -8.09 4.20
CA LEU A 25 18.55 -8.09 2.75
C LEU A 25 17.46 -8.88 2.03
N PHE A 26 17.05 -10.02 2.59
CA PHE A 26 15.98 -10.84 2.03
C PHE A 26 14.63 -10.12 2.07
N SER A 27 14.34 -9.42 3.17
CA SER A 27 13.13 -8.61 3.29
C SER A 27 13.08 -7.48 2.26
N ILE A 28 14.18 -6.79 2.05
CA ILE A 28 14.30 -5.72 1.03
C ILE A 28 14.07 -6.30 -0.38
N LEU A 29 14.67 -7.44 -0.68
CA LEU A 29 14.51 -8.10 -1.99
C LEU A 29 13.06 -8.52 -2.25
N ILE A 30 12.34 -9.01 -1.23
CA ILE A 30 10.93 -9.36 -1.36
C ILE A 30 10.10 -8.11 -1.67
N VAL A 31 10.27 -7.03 -0.92
CA VAL A 31 9.52 -5.78 -1.13
C VAL A 31 9.76 -5.21 -2.52
N LEU A 32 11.03 -5.14 -2.94
CA LEU A 32 11.38 -4.67 -4.28
C LEU A 32 10.83 -5.59 -5.37
N GLY A 33 10.87 -6.91 -5.17
CA GLY A 33 10.34 -7.88 -6.12
C GLY A 33 8.82 -7.75 -6.30
N VAL A 34 8.10 -7.54 -5.22
CA VAL A 34 6.63 -7.32 -5.25
C VAL A 34 6.30 -6.02 -5.98
N ASP A 35 7.00 -4.92 -5.68
CA ASP A 35 6.77 -3.63 -6.34
C ASP A 35 7.07 -3.70 -7.85
N ILE A 36 8.18 -4.33 -8.24
CA ILE A 36 8.52 -4.55 -9.65
C ILE A 36 7.45 -5.40 -10.33
N TYR A 37 7.00 -6.49 -9.70
CA TYR A 37 5.95 -7.35 -10.23
C TYR A 37 4.65 -6.57 -10.47
N ARG A 38 4.23 -5.76 -9.50
CA ARG A 38 3.03 -4.93 -9.59
C ARG A 38 3.13 -3.91 -10.72
N LYS A 39 4.25 -3.20 -10.84
CA LYS A 39 4.51 -2.25 -11.94
C LYS A 39 4.46 -2.90 -13.33
N HIS A 40 4.87 -4.17 -13.44
CA HIS A 40 4.77 -4.91 -14.68
C HIS A 40 3.38 -5.51 -14.94
N THR A 41 2.59 -5.71 -13.92
CA THR A 41 1.26 -6.34 -14.02
C THR A 41 0.18 -5.30 -14.25
N TYR A 42 0.23 -4.18 -13.52
CA TYR A 42 -0.74 -3.08 -13.58
C TYR A 42 -0.22 -1.99 -14.51
N THR A 43 -0.40 -2.21 -15.81
CA THR A 43 0.16 -1.35 -16.86
C THR A 43 -0.87 -0.45 -17.54
N SER A 44 -2.15 -0.82 -17.46
CA SER A 44 -3.23 -0.06 -18.08
C SER A 44 -3.81 0.95 -17.10
N VAL A 45 -4.19 2.12 -17.60
CA VAL A 45 -4.54 3.29 -16.80
C VAL A 45 -6.02 3.61 -16.93
N ILE A 46 -6.67 3.92 -15.81
CA ILE A 46 -8.02 4.48 -15.76
C ILE A 46 -7.89 5.92 -15.26
N SER A 47 -8.27 6.89 -16.09
CA SER A 47 -8.25 8.31 -15.72
C SER A 47 -9.41 8.67 -14.77
N PRO A 48 -9.30 9.77 -14.02
CA PRO A 48 -10.32 10.18 -13.03
C PRO A 48 -11.73 10.38 -13.60
N ASP A 49 -11.86 10.71 -14.86
CA ASP A 49 -13.13 10.85 -15.58
C ASP A 49 -13.78 9.53 -15.99
N ALA A 50 -13.00 8.43 -16.01
CA ALA A 50 -13.43 7.10 -16.44
C ALA A 50 -13.87 6.18 -15.28
N TYR A 51 -13.87 6.65 -14.04
CA TYR A 51 -14.38 5.92 -12.90
C TYR A 51 -15.18 6.81 -11.96
N ARG A 52 -15.87 6.19 -10.99
CA ARG A 52 -16.62 6.90 -9.93
C ARG A 52 -16.36 6.25 -8.59
N ILE A 53 -16.16 7.08 -7.57
CA ILE A 53 -16.17 6.66 -6.18
C ILE A 53 -17.62 6.55 -5.74
N THR A 54 -18.07 5.35 -5.44
CA THR A 54 -19.47 5.07 -5.08
C THR A 54 -19.69 5.00 -3.57
N ASP A 55 -18.63 4.68 -2.81
CA ASP A 55 -18.68 4.63 -1.35
C ASP A 55 -17.30 4.90 -0.75
N MET A 56 -17.29 5.49 0.44
CA MET A 56 -16.07 5.73 1.22
C MET A 56 -16.36 5.60 2.70
N LYS A 57 -15.79 4.58 3.33
CA LYS A 57 -16.03 4.24 4.75
C LYS A 57 -14.74 4.21 5.55
N ALA A 58 -14.78 4.79 6.75
CA ALA A 58 -13.72 4.61 7.73
C ALA A 58 -13.83 3.23 8.38
N LYS A 59 -12.71 2.54 8.53
CA LYS A 59 -12.60 1.26 9.24
C LYS A 59 -11.38 1.27 10.15
N GLU A 60 -11.54 0.70 11.34
CA GLU A 60 -10.41 0.40 12.20
C GLU A 60 -9.59 -0.75 11.63
N HIS A 61 -8.28 -0.55 11.61
CA HIS A 61 -7.31 -1.58 11.26
C HIS A 61 -6.36 -1.78 12.45
N THR A 62 -6.50 -2.91 13.13
CA THR A 62 -5.61 -3.25 14.24
C THR A 62 -4.44 -4.07 13.71
N SER A 63 -3.24 -3.51 13.80
CA SER A 63 -2.00 -4.24 13.51
C SER A 63 -1.37 -4.71 14.81
N TYR A 64 -1.05 -6.00 14.86
CA TYR A 64 -0.35 -6.60 16.00
C TYR A 64 1.15 -6.40 15.82
N SER A 65 1.77 -5.75 16.80
CA SER A 65 3.22 -5.51 16.82
C SER A 65 3.83 -6.05 18.11
N VAL A 66 5.11 -6.36 18.08
CA VAL A 66 5.89 -6.80 19.26
C VAL A 66 5.87 -5.76 20.39
N ASN A 67 5.63 -4.50 20.08
CA ASN A 67 5.58 -3.38 21.02
C ASN A 67 4.16 -3.00 21.48
N GLY A 68 3.16 -3.82 21.17
CA GLY A 68 1.75 -3.58 21.48
C GLY A 68 0.88 -3.43 20.24
N ASP A 69 -0.44 -3.46 20.47
CA ASP A 69 -1.42 -3.30 19.40
C ASP A 69 -1.47 -1.82 18.97
N ASN A 70 -1.29 -1.58 17.67
CA ASN A 70 -1.49 -0.27 17.07
C ASN A 70 -2.82 -0.29 16.32
N THR A 71 -3.71 0.62 16.67
CA THR A 71 -4.98 0.79 15.96
C THR A 71 -4.84 1.97 15.01
N ASP A 72 -4.81 1.67 13.72
CA ASP A 72 -4.84 2.66 12.66
C ASP A 72 -6.24 2.72 12.05
N TYR A 73 -6.59 3.85 11.45
CA TYR A 73 -7.83 4.00 10.71
C TYR A 73 -7.53 4.05 9.22
N VAL A 74 -8.29 3.30 8.45
CA VAL A 74 -8.20 3.29 6.98
C VAL A 74 -9.54 3.71 6.37
N TYR A 75 -9.47 4.37 5.22
CA TYR A 75 -10.63 4.54 4.34
C TYR A 75 -10.69 3.36 3.38
N ILE A 76 -11.85 2.69 3.33
CA ILE A 76 -12.19 1.75 2.27
C ILE A 76 -12.98 2.53 1.24
N ILE A 77 -12.44 2.63 0.03
CA ILE A 77 -13.00 3.40 -1.08
C ILE A 77 -13.51 2.41 -2.12
N THR A 78 -14.78 2.42 -2.39
CA THR A 78 -15.40 1.60 -3.44
C THR A 78 -15.43 2.38 -4.73
N VAL A 79 -14.83 1.82 -5.77
CA VAL A 79 -14.72 2.42 -7.09
C VAL A 79 -15.46 1.59 -8.12
N LYS A 80 -16.27 2.25 -8.95
CA LYS A 80 -16.92 1.65 -10.12
C LYS A 80 -16.29 2.20 -11.39
N TYR A 81 -15.95 1.33 -12.32
CA TYR A 81 -15.31 1.67 -13.60
C TYR A 81 -15.77 0.72 -14.70
N GLU A 82 -15.49 1.09 -15.95
CA GLU A 82 -15.84 0.29 -17.12
C GLU A 82 -14.62 0.09 -18.02
N ILE A 83 -14.42 -1.14 -18.47
CA ILE A 83 -13.36 -1.50 -19.42
C ILE A 83 -14.01 -2.33 -20.52
N ASP A 84 -13.85 -1.88 -21.75
CA ASP A 84 -14.39 -2.56 -22.96
C ASP A 84 -15.88 -2.89 -22.86
N GLY A 85 -16.67 -1.99 -22.28
CA GLY A 85 -18.12 -2.16 -22.11
C GLY A 85 -18.51 -3.07 -20.93
N THR A 86 -17.56 -3.57 -20.17
CA THR A 86 -17.81 -4.37 -18.96
C THR A 86 -17.62 -3.52 -17.70
N SER A 87 -18.64 -3.52 -16.83
CA SER A 87 -18.60 -2.76 -15.58
C SER A 87 -17.97 -3.59 -14.46
N TYR A 88 -17.01 -2.98 -13.76
CA TYR A 88 -16.32 -3.55 -12.61
C TYR A 88 -16.53 -2.70 -11.37
N THR A 89 -16.36 -3.32 -10.23
CA THR A 89 -16.36 -2.64 -8.91
C THR A 89 -15.29 -3.28 -8.05
N ASP A 90 -14.41 -2.45 -7.50
CA ASP A 90 -13.34 -2.88 -6.61
C ASP A 90 -13.12 -1.88 -5.49
N THR A 91 -12.30 -2.22 -4.51
CA THR A 91 -12.03 -1.38 -3.34
C THR A 91 -10.55 -1.10 -3.18
N LEU A 92 -10.25 0.13 -2.76
CA LEU A 92 -8.90 0.57 -2.37
C LEU A 92 -8.89 0.88 -0.87
N GLN A 93 -7.76 0.65 -0.22
CA GLN A 93 -7.55 1.03 1.18
C GLN A 93 -6.51 2.14 1.26
N ILE A 94 -6.87 3.22 1.95
CA ILE A 94 -5.99 4.39 2.15
C ILE A 94 -5.90 4.68 3.64
N LEU A 95 -4.67 4.79 4.15
CA LEU A 95 -4.42 5.11 5.55
C LEU A 95 -4.92 6.52 5.86
N GLN A 96 -5.71 6.67 6.95
CA GLN A 96 -6.12 7.96 7.48
C GLN A 96 -4.92 8.71 8.07
N GLY A 97 -5.07 10.03 8.21
CA GLY A 97 -4.06 10.88 8.83
C GLY A 97 -3.08 11.52 7.85
N THR A 98 -3.12 11.14 6.58
CA THR A 98 -2.39 11.85 5.53
C THR A 98 -3.20 13.05 5.02
N HIS A 99 -2.52 14.09 4.57
CA HIS A 99 -3.17 15.25 3.93
C HIS A 99 -4.03 14.83 2.73
N PHE A 100 -3.50 13.90 1.94
CA PHE A 100 -4.18 13.29 0.80
C PHE A 100 -5.52 12.62 1.20
N ALA A 101 -5.51 11.76 2.21
CA ALA A 101 -6.72 11.06 2.66
C ALA A 101 -7.77 12.01 3.23
N THR A 102 -7.32 13.07 3.92
CA THR A 102 -8.20 14.11 4.47
C THR A 102 -8.85 14.93 3.36
N GLU A 103 -8.10 15.35 2.35
CA GLU A 103 -8.62 16.10 1.21
C GLU A 103 -9.59 15.24 0.39
N LEU A 104 -9.23 14.00 0.11
CA LEU A 104 -10.09 13.06 -0.62
C LEU A 104 -11.44 12.87 0.08
N HIS A 105 -11.42 12.64 1.39
CA HIS A 105 -12.65 12.48 2.17
C HIS A 105 -13.51 13.76 2.19
N ALA A 106 -12.89 14.91 2.37
CA ALA A 106 -13.59 16.19 2.34
C ALA A 106 -14.28 16.44 0.99
N ARG A 107 -13.60 16.16 -0.13
CA ARG A 107 -14.19 16.27 -1.47
C ARG A 107 -15.30 15.24 -1.70
N TYR A 108 -15.14 14.02 -1.23
CA TYR A 108 -16.17 13.01 -1.32
C TYR A 108 -17.46 13.45 -0.59
N LEU A 109 -17.36 13.96 0.65
CA LEU A 109 -18.51 14.44 1.41
C LEU A 109 -19.17 15.67 0.76
N ALA A 110 -18.40 16.52 0.12
CA ALA A 110 -18.88 17.73 -0.58
C ALA A 110 -19.43 17.43 -1.98
N GLY A 111 -19.25 16.23 -2.52
CA GLY A 111 -19.61 15.89 -3.90
C GLY A 111 -18.76 16.62 -4.96
N ASN A 112 -17.53 17.01 -4.62
CA ASN A 112 -16.64 17.82 -5.43
C ASN A 112 -15.53 17.02 -6.10
N ALA A 113 -15.90 16.16 -7.06
CA ALA A 113 -14.97 15.39 -7.88
C ALA A 113 -13.82 14.75 -7.07
N PRO A 114 -14.09 13.88 -6.10
CA PRO A 114 -13.05 13.22 -5.30
C PRO A 114 -12.10 12.36 -6.17
N GLU A 115 -12.56 11.94 -7.35
CA GLU A 115 -11.77 11.20 -8.32
C GLU A 115 -10.53 11.97 -8.79
N GLU A 116 -10.60 13.31 -8.89
CA GLU A 116 -9.45 14.14 -9.24
C GLU A 116 -8.33 14.07 -8.19
N VAL A 117 -8.70 13.96 -6.92
CA VAL A 117 -7.73 13.79 -5.82
C VAL A 117 -7.18 12.39 -5.80
N LEU A 118 -8.03 11.36 -5.99
CA LEU A 118 -7.60 9.98 -6.04
C LEU A 118 -6.63 9.73 -7.21
N GLY A 119 -6.84 10.42 -8.32
CA GLY A 119 -5.94 10.41 -9.48
C GLY A 119 -6.11 9.16 -10.36
N ASN A 120 -5.07 8.84 -11.12
CA ASN A 120 -5.09 7.68 -12.00
C ASN A 120 -5.11 6.38 -11.21
N LEU A 121 -5.94 5.44 -11.66
CA LEU A 121 -5.96 4.05 -11.23
C LEU A 121 -5.31 3.16 -12.28
N TYR A 122 -4.85 2.01 -11.88
CA TYR A 122 -4.13 1.07 -12.74
C TYR A 122 -4.76 -0.31 -12.61
N TYR A 123 -4.81 -1.04 -13.70
CA TYR A 123 -5.33 -2.40 -13.74
C TYR A 123 -4.46 -3.30 -14.63
N SER A 124 -4.62 -4.61 -14.47
CA SER A 124 -4.02 -5.61 -15.34
C SER A 124 -4.98 -5.95 -16.48
N GLU A 125 -4.53 -5.91 -17.74
CA GLU A 125 -5.34 -6.35 -18.89
C GLU A 125 -5.74 -7.83 -18.79
N LYS A 126 -4.97 -8.63 -18.05
CA LYS A 126 -5.27 -10.06 -17.84
C LYS A 126 -6.35 -10.27 -16.78
N ASP A 127 -6.48 -9.35 -15.84
CA ASP A 127 -7.47 -9.38 -14.78
C ASP A 127 -7.90 -7.94 -14.45
N PRO A 128 -8.87 -7.39 -15.21
CA PRO A 128 -9.33 -6.03 -15.01
C PRO A 128 -10.26 -5.86 -13.79
N SER A 129 -10.55 -6.91 -13.04
CA SER A 129 -11.41 -6.85 -11.86
C SER A 129 -10.73 -6.22 -10.64
N HIS A 130 -9.41 -6.08 -10.66
CA HIS A 130 -8.61 -5.49 -9.58
C HIS A 130 -7.90 -4.23 -10.05
N ILE A 131 -7.97 -3.21 -9.20
CA ILE A 131 -7.33 -1.91 -9.43
C ILE A 131 -6.33 -1.59 -8.31
N GLY A 132 -5.41 -0.69 -8.62
CA GLY A 132 -4.51 -0.13 -7.63
C GLY A 132 -4.07 1.28 -8.04
N ARG A 133 -3.33 1.95 -7.17
CA ARG A 133 -2.75 3.28 -7.43
C ARG A 133 -1.30 3.34 -6.99
N TYR A 134 -0.54 4.26 -7.56
CA TYR A 134 0.76 4.63 -7.01
C TYR A 134 0.55 5.66 -5.89
N GLY A 135 1.14 5.42 -4.72
CA GLY A 135 1.18 6.37 -3.62
C GLY A 135 2.10 7.55 -3.90
N ASP A 136 2.15 8.51 -2.97
CA ASP A 136 3.00 9.70 -3.08
C ASP A 136 4.49 9.36 -3.09
N ASP A 137 4.87 8.22 -2.54
CA ASP A 137 6.20 7.61 -2.57
C ASP A 137 6.47 6.74 -3.82
N SER A 138 5.56 6.76 -4.80
CA SER A 138 5.57 5.92 -5.99
C SER A 138 5.46 4.41 -5.72
N LEU A 139 5.06 4.02 -4.52
CA LEU A 139 4.71 2.64 -4.20
C LEU A 139 3.28 2.34 -4.64
N PHE A 140 3.08 1.14 -5.17
CA PHE A 140 1.76 0.70 -5.63
C PHE A 140 0.91 0.24 -4.44
N VAL A 141 -0.35 0.72 -4.37
CA VAL A 141 -1.33 0.42 -3.32
C VAL A 141 -2.59 -0.17 -3.99
N GLU A 142 -3.02 -1.31 -3.47
CA GLU A 142 -4.27 -2.00 -3.83
C GLU A 142 -5.35 -1.71 -2.82
#